data_9e8f2bee637872ee544248dd386acfab
#
_entry.id   9e8f2bee637872ee544248dd386acfab
#
_cell.length_a   1.000
_cell.length_b   1.000
_cell.length_c   1.000
_cell.angle_alpha   90.00
_cell.angle_beta   90.00
_cell.angle_gamma   90.00
#
_symmetry.space_group_name_H-M   'P 1'
#
loop_
_entity.id
_entity.type
_entity.pdbx_description
1 polymer ?
#
loop_
_entity_poly.entity_id
_entity_poly.type
_entity_poly.pdbx_seq_one_letter_code
_entity_poly.pdbx_strand_id
1 'polypeptide(L)'
;YKIMARLDWNINDNNKLNFRFTRAHSKDNSGPTSSVSPFYATDIYDGGAAASKGSGNVNHNAAMYFENSRYFKEYNFTSYASEWNSKWLDGSLNNVTRVTYSFQDEPRSYEGAADFPTIDILEDGAVYARIGPDVFSPGNLAQARTFVLTDELSYTAGIHNLLAGFQFEYNKATNGFQQAGNGYYVYNSWDSFVNNEYPKAFAITHSNAADYSQFKAEMKTLQYSLYLQDQMNISENFKLTAGIRFEMPKYPSLKNNYNEDFARCDFGGVSYSTDQVPSAKISVSPRVGFNWDITGERKYVLRGGTGLYVGRLPFVWLVSAVGNSNVGQNQYYYTKVADAALKPHFQPSVSGVLNELYPNGRTVDIKSPKDPTIIDKDLKMPSTWKTSLAFDAKLPGDIDFSIEGIFNKDINPAVISNKAIKPSETTITFNPNDTRDSYGKYSDASWTNNRNNQNVFYIENGGHKAYYYSITAQLAKSFDFGLYLSAAYTHSKAKAYSDGIGDQVTSAYRTNTYSVGGINEHETGYGTYVSPHRVVASAGYRLEYAKRFASSLSFIYEGMNMGYAGGYGYARYSYTFAGNIVGDGGANNLLYIPASREEL
;
A
#
# COMPACT_ATOMS: atom_id res chain seq x y z
N TYR A 1 12.39 8.04 -19.96
CA TYR A 1 11.95 9.25 -20.67
C TYR A 1 10.56 9.67 -20.24
N LYS A 2 10.26 10.95 -20.42
CA LYS A 2 8.92 11.52 -20.18
C LYS A 2 8.55 12.40 -21.38
N ILE A 3 7.32 12.23 -21.88
CA ILE A 3 6.78 13.01 -23.01
C ILE A 3 5.43 13.56 -22.57
N MET A 4 5.19 14.84 -22.84
CA MET A 4 3.91 15.49 -22.64
C MET A 4 3.59 16.34 -23.86
N ALA A 5 2.34 16.24 -24.35
CA ALA A 5 1.80 17.08 -25.40
C ALA A 5 0.47 17.66 -24.92
N ARG A 6 0.21 18.91 -25.27
CA ARG A 6 -1.05 19.59 -25.02
C ARG A 6 -1.49 20.36 -26.24
N LEU A 7 -2.78 20.27 -26.55
CA LEU A 7 -3.46 21.04 -27.57
C LEU A 7 -4.62 21.80 -26.92
N ASP A 8 -4.64 23.10 -27.08
CA ASP A 8 -5.73 23.97 -26.65
C ASP A 8 -6.46 24.50 -27.86
N TRP A 9 -7.77 24.34 -27.91
CA TRP A 9 -8.64 24.80 -28.98
C TRP A 9 -9.72 25.74 -28.42
N ASN A 10 -9.63 27.01 -28.79
CA ASN A 10 -10.67 28.00 -28.55
C ASN A 10 -11.71 27.87 -29.65
N ILE A 11 -12.79 27.12 -29.40
CA ILE A 11 -13.86 26.87 -30.40
C ILE A 11 -14.60 28.16 -30.69
N ASN A 12 -14.91 28.93 -29.65
CA ASN A 12 -15.45 30.30 -29.67
C ASN A 12 -15.19 30.97 -28.31
N ASP A 13 -15.67 32.19 -28.10
CA ASP A 13 -15.45 32.97 -26.87
C ASP A 13 -15.96 32.26 -25.62
N ASN A 14 -16.99 31.42 -25.75
CA ASN A 14 -17.64 30.74 -24.64
C ASN A 14 -17.19 29.28 -24.47
N ASN A 15 -16.51 28.69 -25.47
CA ASN A 15 -16.19 27.26 -25.43
C ASN A 15 -14.70 27.03 -25.72
N LYS A 16 -14.04 26.36 -24.79
CA LYS A 16 -12.64 25.95 -24.91
C LYS A 16 -12.50 24.47 -24.67
N LEU A 17 -11.74 23.80 -25.51
CA LEU A 17 -11.43 22.38 -25.40
C LEU A 17 -9.92 22.21 -25.33
N ASN A 18 -9.44 21.40 -24.41
CA ASN A 18 -8.06 21.00 -24.39
C ASN A 18 -7.90 19.48 -24.40
N PHE A 19 -6.80 19.03 -24.99
CA PHE A 19 -6.36 17.65 -24.98
C PHE A 19 -4.95 17.59 -24.41
N ARG A 20 -4.71 16.62 -23.54
CA ARG A 20 -3.39 16.38 -22.97
C ARG A 20 -3.03 14.90 -23.08
N PHE A 21 -1.85 14.64 -23.58
CA PHE A 21 -1.21 13.33 -23.59
C PHE A 21 0.02 13.37 -22.68
N THR A 22 0.18 12.33 -21.88
CA THR A 22 1.37 12.15 -21.06
C THR A 22 1.83 10.70 -21.15
N ARG A 23 3.12 10.49 -21.39
CA ARG A 23 3.75 9.18 -21.30
C ARG A 23 5.05 9.29 -20.50
N ALA A 24 5.23 8.39 -19.56
CA ALA A 24 6.47 8.21 -18.82
C ALA A 24 6.90 6.74 -18.88
N HIS A 25 8.20 6.53 -19.00
CA HIS A 25 8.83 5.22 -18.90
C HIS A 25 10.10 5.37 -18.07
N SER A 26 10.25 4.53 -17.06
CA SER A 26 11.50 4.36 -16.33
C SER A 26 11.73 2.89 -16.02
N LYS A 27 13.00 2.54 -15.88
CA LYS A 27 13.46 1.20 -15.55
C LYS A 27 14.46 1.32 -14.40
N ASP A 28 14.23 0.57 -13.35
CA ASP A 28 15.05 0.57 -12.14
C ASP A 28 15.65 -0.81 -11.92
N ASN A 29 16.95 -0.86 -11.59
CA ASN A 29 17.68 -2.09 -11.36
C ASN A 29 17.47 -2.56 -9.92
N SER A 30 17.10 -3.82 -9.75
CA SER A 30 16.94 -4.46 -8.46
C SER A 30 17.86 -5.67 -8.35
N GLY A 31 18.54 -5.80 -7.21
CA GLY A 31 19.34 -7.00 -6.90
C GLY A 31 18.44 -8.22 -6.68
N PRO A 32 19.01 -9.42 -6.75
CA PRO A 32 18.31 -10.65 -6.47
C PRO A 32 17.90 -10.73 -4.99
N THR A 33 16.80 -11.44 -4.72
CA THR A 33 16.39 -11.72 -3.35
C THR A 33 17.33 -12.71 -2.67
N SER A 34 17.54 -12.54 -1.36
CA SER A 34 18.18 -13.54 -0.50
C SER A 34 17.20 -14.61 0.03
N SER A 35 15.92 -14.51 -0.31
CA SER A 35 14.89 -15.45 0.15
C SER A 35 15.00 -16.81 -0.53
N VAL A 36 14.78 -17.88 0.23
CA VAL A 36 14.60 -19.25 -0.27
C VAL A 36 13.12 -19.65 -0.34
N SER A 37 12.20 -18.71 -0.09
CA SER A 37 10.76 -18.96 -0.19
C SER A 37 10.39 -19.50 -1.59
N PRO A 38 9.50 -20.49 -1.70
CA PRO A 38 8.52 -20.92 -0.71
C PRO A 38 9.02 -21.92 0.35
N PHE A 39 10.29 -22.29 0.32
CA PHE A 39 10.87 -23.17 1.33
C PHE A 39 11.10 -22.45 2.66
N TYR A 40 11.18 -23.21 3.76
CA TYR A 40 11.77 -22.74 4.99
C TYR A 40 13.28 -22.95 4.98
N ALA A 41 14.00 -22.16 5.76
CA ALA A 41 15.45 -22.36 5.91
C ALA A 41 15.77 -23.79 6.40
N THR A 42 14.93 -24.34 7.27
CA THR A 42 15.05 -25.72 7.77
C THR A 42 14.80 -26.81 6.72
N ASP A 43 14.15 -26.50 5.60
CA ASP A 43 13.95 -27.44 4.50
C ASP A 43 15.19 -27.53 3.60
N ILE A 44 16.02 -26.47 3.59
CA ILE A 44 17.14 -26.30 2.68
C ILE A 44 18.47 -26.50 3.39
N TYR A 45 18.63 -25.96 4.61
CA TYR A 45 19.88 -25.98 5.35
C TYR A 45 19.91 -27.09 6.39
N ASP A 46 21.06 -27.72 6.52
CA ASP A 46 21.27 -28.78 7.50
C ASP A 46 21.75 -28.21 8.84
N GLY A 47 21.17 -28.68 9.97
CA GLY A 47 21.64 -28.45 11.32
C GLY A 47 21.89 -26.99 11.72
N GLY A 48 23.11 -26.68 12.14
CA GLY A 48 23.50 -25.37 12.67
C GLY A 48 23.36 -24.19 11.69
N ALA A 49 23.45 -24.45 10.37
CA ALA A 49 23.24 -23.43 9.36
C ALA A 49 21.78 -22.95 9.31
N ALA A 50 20.82 -23.85 9.51
CA ALA A 50 19.40 -23.48 9.59
C ALA A 50 19.09 -22.62 10.81
N ALA A 51 19.67 -22.95 11.97
CA ALA A 51 19.46 -22.23 13.22
C ALA A 51 19.97 -20.79 13.19
N SER A 52 21.07 -20.53 12.46
CA SER A 52 21.66 -19.18 12.35
C SER A 52 20.96 -18.26 11.35
N LYS A 53 20.09 -18.78 10.49
CA LYS A 53 19.51 -18.06 9.34
C LYS A 53 18.07 -17.58 9.56
N GLY A 54 17.40 -17.98 10.62
CA GLY A 54 16.01 -17.61 10.89
C GLY A 54 15.00 -18.20 9.90
N SER A 55 13.71 -17.95 10.12
CA SER A 55 12.66 -18.44 9.24
C SER A 55 12.60 -17.64 7.93
N GLY A 56 12.90 -18.28 6.80
CA GLY A 56 12.56 -17.80 5.46
C GLY A 56 13.49 -16.79 4.78
N ASN A 57 14.45 -16.20 5.51
CA ASN A 57 15.46 -15.33 4.90
C ASN A 57 16.85 -15.89 5.13
N VAL A 58 17.56 -16.07 4.05
CA VAL A 58 18.95 -16.50 4.10
C VAL A 58 19.82 -15.28 3.82
N ASN A 59 20.76 -15.01 4.71
CA ASN A 59 21.79 -14.03 4.40
C ASN A 59 22.79 -14.67 3.43
N HIS A 60 22.61 -14.42 2.15
CA HIS A 60 23.47 -14.91 1.07
C HIS A 60 24.63 -13.96 0.75
N ASN A 61 25.11 -13.19 1.71
CA ASN A 61 26.23 -12.27 1.45
C ASN A 61 27.48 -12.97 0.90
N ALA A 62 27.59 -14.28 1.12
CA ALA A 62 28.67 -15.10 0.59
C ALA A 62 28.29 -15.90 -0.67
N ALA A 63 27.00 -15.87 -1.09
CA ALA A 63 26.58 -16.59 -2.28
C ALA A 63 26.96 -15.83 -3.55
N MET A 64 27.34 -16.55 -4.58
CA MET A 64 27.58 -16.03 -5.92
C MET A 64 26.26 -15.96 -6.68
N TYR A 65 25.89 -14.76 -7.14
CA TYR A 65 24.71 -14.56 -7.99
C TYR A 65 25.14 -14.35 -9.43
N PHE A 66 24.60 -15.16 -10.34
CA PHE A 66 24.82 -14.97 -11.76
C PHE A 66 24.06 -13.74 -12.26
N GLU A 67 24.48 -13.16 -13.39
CA GLU A 67 23.91 -11.92 -13.92
C GLU A 67 22.41 -12.01 -14.16
N ASN A 68 21.91 -13.17 -14.60
CA ASN A 68 20.49 -13.42 -14.84
C ASN A 68 19.66 -13.59 -13.55
N SER A 69 20.26 -13.47 -12.36
CA SER A 69 19.53 -13.46 -11.08
C SER A 69 19.01 -12.08 -10.69
N ARG A 70 19.53 -11.00 -11.29
CA ARG A 70 19.00 -9.66 -11.10
C ARG A 70 17.78 -9.42 -11.96
N TYR A 71 16.96 -8.44 -11.59
CA TYR A 71 15.78 -8.03 -12.33
C TYR A 71 15.65 -6.53 -12.40
N PHE A 72 14.73 -6.07 -13.26
CA PHE A 72 14.38 -4.67 -13.39
C PHE A 72 12.91 -4.48 -13.09
N LYS A 73 12.58 -3.39 -12.40
CA LYS A 73 11.21 -2.89 -12.27
C LYS A 73 11.00 -1.82 -13.34
N GLU A 74 9.98 -1.99 -14.16
CA GLU A 74 9.60 -1.01 -15.17
C GLU A 74 8.39 -0.23 -14.68
N TYR A 75 8.41 1.08 -14.89
CA TYR A 75 7.32 1.98 -14.52
C TYR A 75 6.86 2.71 -15.76
N ASN A 76 5.80 2.19 -16.36
CA ASN A 76 5.20 2.73 -17.56
C ASN A 76 3.89 3.41 -17.20
N PHE A 77 3.75 4.67 -17.58
CA PHE A 77 2.54 5.44 -17.38
C PHE A 77 2.11 6.11 -18.65
N THR A 78 0.83 5.98 -19.03
CA THR A 78 0.22 6.65 -20.16
C THR A 78 -1.09 7.28 -19.73
N SER A 79 -1.32 8.55 -20.06
CA SER A 79 -2.56 9.23 -19.75
C SER A 79 -3.04 10.08 -20.92
N TYR A 80 -4.33 10.03 -21.16
CA TYR A 80 -5.08 10.88 -22.08
C TYR A 80 -6.10 11.65 -21.26
N ALA A 81 -6.12 12.96 -21.38
CA ALA A 81 -7.10 13.80 -20.71
C ALA A 81 -7.68 14.82 -21.68
N SER A 82 -8.96 15.06 -21.57
CA SER A 82 -9.68 16.12 -22.27
C SER A 82 -10.50 16.92 -21.30
N GLU A 83 -10.53 18.23 -21.46
CA GLU A 83 -11.34 19.12 -20.66
C GLU A 83 -12.06 20.10 -21.57
N TRP A 84 -13.38 20.15 -21.43
CA TRP A 84 -14.25 21.09 -22.12
C TRP A 84 -14.81 22.10 -21.11
N ASN A 85 -14.50 23.37 -21.34
CA ASN A 85 -14.97 24.50 -20.56
C ASN A 85 -16.01 25.26 -21.37
N SER A 86 -17.19 25.47 -20.82
CA SER A 86 -18.28 26.25 -21.42
C SER A 86 -18.74 27.34 -20.48
N LYS A 87 -19.08 28.50 -21.03
CA LYS A 87 -19.57 29.67 -20.28
C LYS A 87 -20.88 30.14 -20.89
N TRP A 88 -21.84 30.47 -20.03
CA TRP A 88 -23.13 31.02 -20.40
C TRP A 88 -23.51 32.16 -19.44
N LEU A 89 -24.56 32.92 -19.76
CA LEU A 89 -25.09 34.02 -18.94
C LEU A 89 -23.97 35.03 -18.56
N ASP A 90 -23.26 35.53 -19.55
CA ASP A 90 -22.15 36.45 -19.40
C ASP A 90 -21.06 35.96 -18.41
N GLY A 91 -20.89 34.64 -18.34
CA GLY A 91 -19.88 33.99 -17.49
C GLY A 91 -20.33 33.71 -16.05
N SER A 92 -21.57 34.02 -15.68
CA SER A 92 -22.11 33.65 -14.37
C SER A 92 -22.43 32.15 -14.24
N LEU A 93 -22.68 31.45 -15.35
CA LEU A 93 -22.87 30.01 -15.42
C LEU A 93 -21.73 29.38 -16.20
N ASN A 94 -21.00 28.45 -15.58
CA ASN A 94 -19.88 27.77 -16.19
C ASN A 94 -20.03 26.26 -16.01
N ASN A 95 -19.65 25.51 -17.03
CA ASN A 95 -19.54 24.04 -16.96
C ASN A 95 -18.14 23.60 -17.32
N VAL A 96 -17.65 22.59 -16.62
CA VAL A 96 -16.37 21.96 -16.88
C VAL A 96 -16.58 20.44 -16.94
N THR A 97 -16.48 19.88 -18.13
CA THR A 97 -16.49 18.43 -18.34
C THR A 97 -15.07 17.93 -18.54
N ARG A 98 -14.65 16.94 -17.74
CA ARG A 98 -13.32 16.30 -17.83
C ARG A 98 -13.45 14.81 -18.07
N VAL A 99 -12.69 14.32 -19.03
CA VAL A 99 -12.52 12.89 -19.30
C VAL A 99 -11.06 12.55 -19.19
N THR A 100 -10.73 11.55 -18.39
CA THR A 100 -9.35 11.07 -18.25
C THR A 100 -9.32 9.56 -18.37
N TYR A 101 -8.40 9.04 -19.17
CA TYR A 101 -8.04 7.63 -19.17
C TYR A 101 -6.54 7.53 -18.87
N SER A 102 -6.18 6.72 -17.87
CA SER A 102 -4.80 6.44 -17.53
C SER A 102 -4.53 4.95 -17.46
N PHE A 103 -3.33 4.58 -17.86
CA PHE A 103 -2.83 3.22 -17.80
C PHE A 103 -1.44 3.23 -17.16
N GLN A 104 -1.33 2.57 -16.03
CA GLN A 104 -0.10 2.27 -15.34
C GLN A 104 0.23 0.80 -15.59
N ASP A 105 1.49 0.51 -15.97
CA ASP A 105 1.96 -0.82 -16.33
C ASP A 105 3.37 -1.01 -15.76
N GLU A 106 3.47 -1.88 -14.77
CA GLU A 106 4.70 -2.11 -14.01
C GLU A 106 5.12 -3.59 -14.09
N PRO A 107 5.60 -4.06 -15.25
CA PRO A 107 6.17 -5.39 -15.37
C PRO A 107 7.56 -5.45 -14.74
N ARG A 108 7.99 -6.67 -14.43
CA ARG A 108 9.40 -6.96 -14.19
C ARG A 108 10.03 -7.56 -15.44
N SER A 109 11.26 -7.14 -15.72
CA SER A 109 12.10 -7.73 -16.76
C SER A 109 13.43 -8.18 -16.17
N TYR A 110 14.14 -9.08 -16.84
CA TYR A 110 15.40 -9.67 -16.37
C TYR A 110 16.31 -9.99 -17.55
N GLU A 111 17.57 -10.26 -17.25
CA GLU A 111 18.54 -10.68 -18.25
C GLU A 111 18.39 -12.19 -18.53
N GLY A 112 18.68 -12.59 -19.77
CA GLY A 112 18.65 -14.00 -20.19
C GLY A 112 17.27 -14.51 -20.59
N ALA A 113 17.10 -15.84 -20.65
CA ALA A 113 15.87 -16.48 -21.09
C ALA A 113 14.72 -16.26 -20.09
N ALA A 114 13.58 -15.82 -20.59
CA ALA A 114 12.43 -15.44 -19.79
C ALA A 114 11.78 -16.61 -19.04
N ASP A 115 11.96 -17.83 -19.49
CA ASP A 115 11.38 -19.06 -18.95
C ASP A 115 12.40 -19.97 -18.27
N PHE A 116 13.65 -19.50 -18.09
CA PHE A 116 14.68 -20.27 -17.39
C PHE A 116 14.36 -20.38 -15.89
N PRO A 117 14.52 -21.55 -15.24
CA PRO A 117 14.23 -21.73 -13.82
C PRO A 117 15.28 -21.08 -12.91
N THR A 118 14.93 -20.92 -11.64
CA THR A 118 15.87 -20.55 -10.58
C THR A 118 16.55 -21.80 -10.03
N ILE A 119 17.86 -21.74 -9.83
CA ILE A 119 18.66 -22.87 -9.32
C ILE A 119 19.54 -22.35 -8.19
N ASP A 120 19.46 -22.99 -7.02
CA ASP A 120 20.41 -22.84 -5.93
C ASP A 120 21.28 -24.07 -5.83
N ILE A 121 22.58 -23.85 -5.79
CA ILE A 121 23.60 -24.90 -5.54
C ILE A 121 24.10 -24.69 -4.11
N LEU A 122 24.05 -25.75 -3.31
CA LEU A 122 24.58 -25.74 -1.94
C LEU A 122 26.04 -26.16 -1.92
N GLU A 123 26.79 -25.62 -0.98
CA GLU A 123 28.09 -26.06 -0.54
C GLU A 123 28.13 -25.96 0.99
N ASP A 124 28.59 -27.03 1.65
CA ASP A 124 28.59 -27.12 3.13
C ASP A 124 27.21 -26.78 3.77
N GLY A 125 26.13 -27.18 3.09
CA GLY A 125 24.75 -26.96 3.57
C GLY A 125 24.24 -25.52 3.48
N ALA A 126 24.95 -24.61 2.79
CA ALA A 126 24.53 -23.23 2.54
C ALA A 126 24.47 -22.94 1.04
N VAL A 127 23.69 -21.96 0.60
CA VAL A 127 23.66 -21.57 -0.82
C VAL A 127 25.01 -20.96 -1.21
N TYR A 128 25.71 -21.62 -2.11
CA TYR A 128 26.97 -21.20 -2.70
C TYR A 128 26.75 -20.37 -3.96
N ALA A 129 25.86 -20.81 -4.84
CA ALA A 129 25.56 -20.11 -6.09
C ALA A 129 24.06 -20.11 -6.39
N ARG A 130 23.57 -18.97 -6.94
CA ARG A 130 22.22 -18.84 -7.51
C ARG A 130 22.32 -18.52 -8.99
N ILE A 131 21.64 -19.31 -9.82
CA ILE A 131 21.57 -19.19 -11.28
C ILE A 131 20.10 -19.00 -11.67
N GLY A 132 19.83 -18.21 -12.70
CA GLY A 132 18.48 -17.97 -13.19
C GLY A 132 17.79 -16.81 -12.48
N PRO A 133 16.57 -16.43 -12.95
CA PRO A 133 15.86 -15.28 -12.48
C PRO A 133 15.49 -15.36 -10.99
N ASP A 134 15.30 -14.21 -10.37
CA ASP A 134 14.77 -14.10 -9.00
C ASP A 134 13.42 -14.83 -8.86
N VAL A 135 13.22 -15.58 -7.79
CA VAL A 135 12.04 -16.45 -7.59
C VAL A 135 10.69 -15.70 -7.53
N PHE A 136 10.69 -14.39 -7.33
CA PHE A 136 9.49 -13.56 -7.25
C PHE A 136 9.23 -12.76 -8.53
N SER A 137 10.16 -12.76 -9.48
CA SER A 137 10.13 -11.85 -10.63
C SER A 137 9.48 -12.39 -11.88
N PRO A 138 9.61 -13.69 -12.24
CA PRO A 138 8.97 -14.24 -13.42
C PRO A 138 7.46 -13.98 -13.42
N GLY A 139 6.96 -13.31 -14.47
CA GLY A 139 5.54 -12.97 -14.60
C GLY A 139 5.00 -11.96 -13.60
N ASN A 140 5.85 -11.35 -12.74
CA ASN A 140 5.38 -10.33 -11.81
C ASN A 140 5.00 -9.04 -12.55
N LEU A 141 3.77 -8.60 -12.32
CA LEU A 141 3.13 -7.51 -13.05
C LEU A 141 2.13 -6.80 -12.16
N ALA A 142 2.18 -5.48 -12.12
CA ALA A 142 1.10 -4.67 -11.56
C ALA A 142 0.59 -3.71 -12.65
N GLN A 143 -0.72 -3.75 -12.92
CA GLN A 143 -1.36 -2.84 -13.88
C GLN A 143 -2.57 -2.17 -13.23
N ALA A 144 -2.76 -0.88 -13.54
CA ALA A 144 -3.98 -0.16 -13.21
C ALA A 144 -4.47 0.62 -14.43
N ARG A 145 -5.74 0.41 -14.78
CA ARG A 145 -6.46 1.19 -15.80
C ARG A 145 -7.56 1.97 -15.12
N THR A 146 -7.53 3.28 -15.28
CA THR A 146 -8.49 4.18 -14.65
C THR A 146 -9.14 5.05 -15.72
N PHE A 147 -10.47 5.04 -15.76
CA PHE A 147 -11.26 5.98 -16.53
C PHE A 147 -12.03 6.86 -15.55
N VAL A 148 -11.95 8.18 -15.73
CA VAL A 148 -12.70 9.15 -14.91
C VAL A 148 -13.44 10.10 -15.83
N LEU A 149 -14.74 10.25 -15.58
CA LEU A 149 -15.59 11.31 -16.12
C LEU A 149 -16.03 12.20 -14.97
N THR A 150 -15.77 13.50 -15.08
CA THR A 150 -16.25 14.50 -14.13
C THR A 150 -16.99 15.61 -14.89
N ASP A 151 -18.15 16.01 -14.40
CA ASP A 151 -18.90 17.14 -14.90
C ASP A 151 -19.24 18.08 -13.75
N GLU A 152 -18.89 19.34 -13.89
CA GLU A 152 -19.05 20.37 -12.85
C GLU A 152 -19.78 21.57 -13.43
N LEU A 153 -20.91 21.93 -12.84
CA LEU A 153 -21.68 23.12 -13.15
C LEU A 153 -21.53 24.12 -12.00
N SER A 154 -21.04 25.31 -12.30
CA SER A 154 -20.91 26.39 -11.32
C SER A 154 -21.77 27.59 -11.71
N TYR A 155 -22.44 28.18 -10.73
CA TYR A 155 -23.32 29.33 -10.91
C TYR A 155 -23.06 30.41 -9.85
N THR A 156 -22.73 31.60 -10.31
CA THR A 156 -22.51 32.77 -9.44
C THR A 156 -23.75 33.66 -9.43
N ALA A 157 -24.34 33.85 -8.24
CA ALA A 157 -25.54 34.67 -8.03
C ALA A 157 -25.47 35.43 -6.70
N GLY A 158 -25.31 36.75 -6.76
CA GLY A 158 -25.17 37.60 -5.59
C GLY A 158 -23.97 37.16 -4.73
N ILE A 159 -24.21 36.83 -3.48
CA ILE A 159 -23.16 36.36 -2.55
C ILE A 159 -22.77 34.90 -2.74
N HIS A 160 -23.51 34.10 -3.54
CA HIS A 160 -23.39 32.67 -3.69
C HIS A 160 -22.55 32.30 -4.90
N ASN A 161 -21.62 31.32 -4.72
CA ASN A 161 -20.95 30.60 -5.79
C ASN A 161 -21.28 29.13 -5.63
N LEU A 162 -22.37 28.72 -6.29
CA LEU A 162 -22.88 27.36 -6.24
C LEU A 162 -22.07 26.46 -7.17
N LEU A 163 -21.76 25.24 -6.72
CA LEU A 163 -21.13 24.17 -7.50
C LEU A 163 -21.93 22.89 -7.34
N ALA A 164 -22.38 22.32 -8.45
CA ALA A 164 -22.92 20.95 -8.51
C ALA A 164 -22.02 20.10 -9.39
N GLY A 165 -21.69 18.89 -8.96
CA GLY A 165 -20.83 18.02 -9.74
C GLY A 165 -21.20 16.55 -9.65
N PHE A 166 -20.90 15.85 -10.73
CA PHE A 166 -20.98 14.41 -10.86
C PHE A 166 -19.60 13.85 -11.20
N GLN A 167 -19.24 12.72 -10.63
CA GLN A 167 -18.04 11.98 -11.01
C GLN A 167 -18.36 10.49 -11.13
N PHE A 168 -17.97 9.92 -12.25
CA PHE A 168 -17.92 8.47 -12.48
C PHE A 168 -16.47 8.03 -12.61
N GLU A 169 -16.11 6.96 -11.93
CA GLU A 169 -14.79 6.37 -12.03
C GLU A 169 -14.90 4.86 -12.21
N TYR A 170 -14.16 4.33 -13.18
CA TYR A 170 -13.95 2.90 -13.40
C TYR A 170 -12.47 2.60 -13.23
N ASN A 171 -12.15 1.62 -12.38
CA ASN A 171 -10.81 1.08 -12.23
C ASN A 171 -10.79 -0.41 -12.55
N LYS A 172 -9.72 -0.83 -13.21
CA LYS A 172 -9.36 -2.24 -13.37
C LYS A 172 -7.92 -2.40 -12.90
N ALA A 173 -7.73 -3.09 -11.78
CA ALA A 173 -6.44 -3.52 -11.28
C ALA A 173 -6.16 -4.95 -11.76
N THR A 174 -4.96 -5.20 -12.24
CA THR A 174 -4.49 -6.52 -12.68
C THR A 174 -3.16 -6.79 -12.01
N ASN A 175 -3.00 -7.96 -11.38
CA ASN A 175 -1.77 -8.40 -10.76
C ASN A 175 -1.39 -9.78 -11.27
N GLY A 176 -0.17 -9.90 -11.79
CA GLY A 176 0.48 -11.16 -12.09
C GLY A 176 1.50 -11.44 -10.98
N PHE A 177 1.39 -12.58 -10.31
CA PHE A 177 2.36 -12.99 -9.30
C PHE A 177 2.40 -14.53 -9.24
N GLN A 178 3.51 -15.09 -9.66
CA GLN A 178 3.75 -16.54 -9.65
C GLN A 178 5.12 -16.81 -9.02
N GLN A 179 5.17 -16.89 -7.69
CA GLN A 179 6.41 -17.24 -6.99
C GLN A 179 6.94 -18.60 -7.47
N ALA A 180 8.21 -18.65 -7.87
CA ALA A 180 8.80 -19.81 -8.52
C ALA A 180 8.04 -20.25 -9.81
N GLY A 181 7.47 -19.30 -10.56
CA GLY A 181 6.67 -19.60 -11.76
C GLY A 181 7.44 -20.33 -12.86
N ASN A 182 8.76 -20.17 -12.92
CA ASN A 182 9.63 -20.87 -13.86
C ASN A 182 10.19 -22.20 -13.33
N GLY A 183 9.84 -22.57 -12.10
CA GLY A 183 10.50 -23.66 -11.36
C GLY A 183 11.66 -23.13 -10.52
N TYR A 184 11.83 -23.70 -9.34
CA TYR A 184 12.91 -23.40 -8.41
C TYR A 184 13.51 -24.69 -7.89
N TYR A 185 14.76 -24.92 -8.25
CA TYR A 185 15.54 -26.12 -7.91
C TYR A 185 16.57 -25.79 -6.84
N VAL A 186 16.79 -26.72 -5.89
CA VAL A 186 17.88 -26.66 -4.94
C VAL A 186 18.66 -27.99 -5.01
N TYR A 187 19.95 -27.91 -5.28
CA TYR A 187 20.85 -29.04 -5.37
C TYR A 187 21.86 -29.07 -4.22
N ASN A 188 22.22 -30.27 -3.74
CA ASN A 188 23.17 -30.43 -2.64
C ASN A 188 24.60 -30.02 -3.00
N SER A 189 24.98 -30.08 -4.29
CA SER A 189 26.31 -29.75 -4.78
C SER A 189 26.31 -29.47 -6.29
N TRP A 190 27.41 -28.95 -6.80
CA TRP A 190 27.66 -28.84 -8.23
C TRP A 190 27.61 -30.21 -8.93
N ASP A 191 28.19 -31.24 -8.31
CA ASP A 191 28.22 -32.61 -8.89
C ASP A 191 26.79 -33.16 -9.05
N SER A 192 25.92 -32.96 -8.06
CA SER A 192 24.53 -33.40 -8.16
C SER A 192 23.75 -32.67 -9.26
N PHE A 193 24.04 -31.41 -9.50
CA PHE A 193 23.45 -30.65 -10.60
C PHE A 193 24.00 -31.11 -11.96
N VAL A 194 25.32 -31.22 -12.11
CA VAL A 194 25.96 -31.61 -13.37
C VAL A 194 25.60 -33.05 -13.78
N ASN A 195 25.48 -33.95 -12.81
CA ASN A 195 25.05 -35.32 -13.04
C ASN A 195 23.54 -35.47 -13.24
N ASN A 196 22.81 -34.36 -13.25
CA ASN A 196 21.35 -34.33 -13.42
C ASN A 196 20.61 -35.24 -12.42
N GLU A 197 21.05 -35.22 -11.16
CA GLU A 197 20.39 -35.93 -10.07
C GLU A 197 19.05 -35.25 -9.70
N TYR A 198 18.21 -35.93 -8.91
CA TYR A 198 17.03 -35.31 -8.36
C TYR A 198 17.41 -34.17 -7.40
N PRO A 199 16.74 -33.00 -7.48
CA PRO A 199 17.03 -31.89 -6.58
C PRO A 199 16.68 -32.23 -5.12
N LYS A 200 17.42 -31.66 -4.18
CA LYS A 200 17.08 -31.71 -2.74
C LYS A 200 15.67 -31.14 -2.50
N ALA A 201 15.36 -30.00 -3.12
CA ALA A 201 14.06 -29.38 -3.06
C ALA A 201 13.66 -28.82 -4.43
N PHE A 202 12.37 -28.80 -4.68
CA PHE A 202 11.79 -28.25 -5.90
C PHE A 202 10.48 -27.52 -5.59
N ALA A 203 10.25 -26.36 -6.24
CA ALA A 203 8.98 -25.65 -6.17
C ALA A 203 8.59 -25.09 -7.54
N ILE A 204 7.29 -25.03 -7.78
CA ILE A 204 6.71 -24.37 -8.95
C ILE A 204 5.31 -23.81 -8.61
N THR A 205 5.00 -22.65 -9.15
CA THR A 205 3.63 -22.13 -9.22
C THR A 205 3.20 -22.09 -10.66
N HIS A 206 2.11 -22.71 -11.00
CA HIS A 206 1.56 -22.66 -12.35
C HIS A 206 0.05 -22.41 -12.35
N SER A 207 -0.43 -21.87 -13.47
CA SER A 207 -1.83 -21.62 -13.73
C SER A 207 -2.64 -22.92 -13.77
N ASN A 208 -3.92 -22.81 -13.44
CA ASN A 208 -4.92 -23.87 -13.61
C ASN A 208 -5.52 -23.91 -15.03
N ALA A 209 -5.14 -22.97 -15.91
CA ALA A 209 -5.51 -23.01 -17.32
C ALA A 209 -4.88 -24.21 -18.03
N ALA A 210 -5.60 -24.78 -19.02
CA ALA A 210 -5.16 -25.99 -19.74
C ALA A 210 -3.86 -25.77 -20.54
N ASP A 211 -3.65 -24.54 -21.03
CA ASP A 211 -2.47 -24.12 -21.78
C ASP A 211 -1.36 -23.57 -20.89
N TYR A 212 -1.51 -23.63 -19.56
CA TYR A 212 -0.61 -23.05 -18.56
C TYR A 212 -0.35 -21.54 -18.73
N SER A 213 -1.17 -20.82 -19.49
CA SER A 213 -1.05 -19.38 -19.62
C SER A 213 -1.09 -18.72 -18.24
N GLN A 214 -0.24 -17.71 -18.03
CA GLN A 214 -0.07 -17.09 -16.74
C GLN A 214 -1.39 -16.56 -16.20
N PHE A 215 -1.74 -16.97 -14.98
CA PHE A 215 -2.87 -16.40 -14.27
C PHE A 215 -2.60 -14.94 -13.88
N LYS A 216 -3.57 -14.08 -14.14
CA LYS A 216 -3.55 -12.67 -13.72
C LYS A 216 -4.82 -12.40 -12.92
N ALA A 217 -4.62 -12.08 -11.65
CA ALA A 217 -5.72 -11.67 -10.79
C ALA A 217 -6.26 -10.31 -11.24
N GLU A 218 -7.56 -10.19 -11.45
CA GLU A 218 -8.20 -8.95 -11.89
C GLU A 218 -9.30 -8.52 -10.92
N MET A 219 -9.26 -7.27 -10.50
CA MET A 219 -10.31 -6.63 -9.71
C MET A 219 -10.78 -5.36 -10.39
N LYS A 220 -12.10 -5.23 -10.52
CA LYS A 220 -12.76 -4.03 -11.08
C LYS A 220 -13.49 -3.30 -9.97
N THR A 221 -13.46 -1.97 -10.03
CA THR A 221 -14.26 -1.12 -9.14
C THR A 221 -14.93 -0.01 -9.93
N LEU A 222 -16.16 0.31 -9.58
CA LEU A 222 -16.87 1.47 -10.09
C LEU A 222 -17.15 2.39 -8.91
N GLN A 223 -17.05 3.69 -9.11
CA GLN A 223 -17.41 4.67 -8.09
C GLN A 223 -18.26 5.77 -8.71
N TYR A 224 -19.38 6.04 -8.10
CA TYR A 224 -20.28 7.12 -8.46
C TYR A 224 -20.25 8.17 -7.35
N SER A 225 -20.16 9.43 -7.73
CA SER A 225 -20.15 10.54 -6.78
C SER A 225 -21.02 11.67 -7.27
N LEU A 226 -21.78 12.26 -6.34
CA LEU A 226 -22.53 13.51 -6.53
C LEU A 226 -22.12 14.48 -5.43
N TYR A 227 -21.96 15.74 -5.76
CA TYR A 227 -21.63 16.76 -4.76
C TYR A 227 -22.25 18.11 -5.07
N LEU A 228 -22.52 18.82 -3.99
CA LEU A 228 -23.03 20.18 -4.00
C LEU A 228 -22.18 21.01 -3.03
N GLN A 229 -21.85 22.22 -3.43
CA GLN A 229 -21.13 23.17 -2.60
C GLN A 229 -21.66 24.58 -2.84
N ASP A 230 -21.71 25.38 -1.79
CA ASP A 230 -21.93 26.82 -1.86
C ASP A 230 -20.76 27.52 -1.18
N GLN A 231 -20.11 28.41 -1.91
CA GLN A 231 -19.16 29.36 -1.34
C GLN A 231 -19.85 30.72 -1.27
N MET A 232 -20.14 31.17 -0.06
CA MET A 232 -20.85 32.40 0.22
C MET A 232 -19.87 33.51 0.60
N ASN A 233 -19.90 34.62 -0.11
CA ASN A 233 -19.23 35.87 0.28
C ASN A 233 -20.17 36.67 1.20
N ILE A 234 -20.25 36.26 2.48
CA ILE A 234 -21.18 36.83 3.48
C ILE A 234 -20.94 38.34 3.68
N SER A 235 -19.65 38.72 3.62
CA SER A 235 -19.21 40.11 3.56
C SER A 235 -17.93 40.20 2.74
N GLU A 236 -17.42 41.42 2.52
CA GLU A 236 -16.12 41.63 1.86
C GLU A 236 -14.97 40.88 2.57
N ASN A 237 -15.11 40.72 3.89
CA ASN A 237 -14.06 40.17 4.75
C ASN A 237 -14.34 38.75 5.22
N PHE A 238 -15.55 38.19 4.98
CA PHE A 238 -15.91 36.86 5.48
C PHE A 238 -16.49 35.98 4.39
N LYS A 239 -15.82 34.87 4.16
CA LYS A 239 -16.25 33.79 3.24
C LYS A 239 -16.57 32.55 4.02
N LEU A 240 -17.72 31.94 3.72
CA LEU A 240 -18.15 30.64 4.24
C LEU A 240 -18.32 29.66 3.06
N THR A 241 -17.79 28.46 3.18
CA THR A 241 -18.01 27.39 2.21
C THR A 241 -18.67 26.21 2.91
N ALA A 242 -19.79 25.74 2.39
CA ALA A 242 -20.47 24.55 2.87
C ALA A 242 -20.73 23.60 1.69
N GLY A 243 -20.55 22.30 1.89
CA GLY A 243 -20.75 21.32 0.84
C GLY A 243 -21.05 19.93 1.39
N ILE A 244 -21.61 19.11 0.53
CA ILE A 244 -21.90 17.71 0.80
C ILE A 244 -21.54 16.88 -0.42
N ARG A 245 -20.93 15.70 -0.18
CA ARG A 245 -20.59 14.75 -1.23
C ARG A 245 -21.14 13.37 -0.87
N PHE A 246 -21.77 12.73 -1.84
CA PHE A 246 -22.25 11.37 -1.78
C PHE A 246 -21.36 10.51 -2.66
N GLU A 247 -20.90 9.39 -2.14
CA GLU A 247 -19.99 8.46 -2.84
C GLU A 247 -20.50 7.04 -2.68
N MET A 248 -20.60 6.30 -3.78
CA MET A 248 -21.03 4.92 -3.80
C MET A 248 -20.04 4.06 -4.60
N PRO A 249 -19.15 3.31 -3.92
CA PRO A 249 -18.35 2.29 -4.57
C PRO A 249 -19.21 1.08 -4.91
N LYS A 250 -18.90 0.44 -6.04
CA LYS A 250 -19.51 -0.81 -6.46
C LYS A 250 -18.44 -1.78 -6.95
N TYR A 251 -18.52 -3.00 -6.47
CA TYR A 251 -17.61 -4.09 -6.83
C TYR A 251 -18.38 -5.11 -7.67
N PRO A 252 -17.96 -5.41 -8.91
CA PRO A 252 -18.51 -6.50 -9.68
C PRO A 252 -18.33 -7.86 -8.99
N SER A 253 -19.22 -8.79 -9.25
CA SER A 253 -19.21 -10.13 -8.67
C SER A 253 -17.92 -10.91 -9.01
N LEU A 254 -17.42 -11.64 -8.02
CA LEU A 254 -16.27 -12.55 -8.13
C LEU A 254 -16.70 -14.03 -8.18
N LYS A 255 -17.90 -14.36 -8.69
CA LYS A 255 -18.40 -15.75 -8.71
C LYS A 255 -17.41 -16.77 -9.28
N ASN A 256 -16.61 -16.39 -10.30
CA ASN A 256 -15.59 -17.26 -10.88
C ASN A 256 -14.38 -17.49 -9.96
N ASN A 257 -14.33 -16.82 -8.81
CA ASN A 257 -13.28 -16.94 -7.81
C ASN A 257 -13.70 -17.80 -6.62
N TYR A 258 -14.90 -18.42 -6.68
CA TYR A 258 -15.42 -19.27 -5.62
C TYR A 258 -14.60 -20.56 -5.51
N ASN A 259 -14.02 -20.79 -4.34
CA ASN A 259 -13.32 -22.02 -3.99
C ASN A 259 -14.24 -22.85 -3.09
N GLU A 260 -14.80 -23.92 -3.63
CA GLU A 260 -15.78 -24.77 -2.95
C GLU A 260 -15.16 -25.49 -1.75
N ASP A 261 -13.91 -25.94 -1.89
CA ASP A 261 -13.21 -26.69 -0.85
C ASP A 261 -12.96 -25.79 0.38
N PHE A 262 -12.56 -24.53 0.15
CA PHE A 262 -12.41 -23.55 1.22
C PHE A 262 -13.75 -23.15 1.85
N ALA A 263 -14.78 -22.99 1.07
CA ALA A 263 -16.09 -22.55 1.56
C ALA A 263 -16.76 -23.57 2.50
N ARG A 264 -16.32 -24.84 2.47
CA ARG A 264 -16.75 -25.90 3.40
C ARG A 264 -16.00 -25.91 4.72
N CYS A 265 -14.88 -25.16 4.84
CA CYS A 265 -14.09 -25.13 6.05
C CYS A 265 -14.81 -24.40 7.19
N ASP A 266 -14.64 -24.88 8.41
CA ASP A 266 -15.24 -24.30 9.62
C ASP A 266 -14.19 -23.59 10.49
N PHE A 267 -14.48 -22.35 10.80
CA PHE A 267 -13.63 -21.48 11.63
C PHE A 267 -14.39 -21.09 12.91
N GLY A 268 -14.77 -22.08 13.70
CA GLY A 268 -15.51 -21.87 14.95
C GLY A 268 -17.00 -21.58 14.74
N GLY A 269 -17.63 -22.31 13.84
CA GLY A 269 -19.04 -22.15 13.47
C GLY A 269 -19.29 -21.12 12.37
N VAL A 270 -18.21 -20.58 11.76
CA VAL A 270 -18.30 -19.61 10.68
C VAL A 270 -17.51 -20.10 9.46
N SER A 271 -18.11 -20.01 8.28
CA SER A 271 -17.46 -20.27 6.99
C SER A 271 -17.29 -18.98 6.21
N TYR A 272 -16.25 -18.91 5.40
CA TYR A 272 -15.93 -17.77 4.54
C TYR A 272 -15.88 -18.18 3.08
N SER A 273 -16.08 -17.21 2.18
CA SER A 273 -16.08 -17.46 0.74
C SER A 273 -15.09 -16.55 0.00
N THR A 274 -14.34 -17.12 -0.94
CA THR A 274 -13.34 -16.40 -1.74
C THR A 274 -13.94 -15.50 -2.83
N ASP A 275 -15.24 -15.59 -3.10
CA ASP A 275 -15.96 -14.74 -4.06
C ASP A 275 -16.66 -13.53 -3.41
N GLN A 276 -16.47 -13.33 -2.10
CA GLN A 276 -17.09 -12.25 -1.35
C GLN A 276 -16.55 -10.88 -1.76
N VAL A 277 -17.46 -9.93 -1.97
CA VAL A 277 -17.13 -8.52 -2.25
C VAL A 277 -17.95 -7.59 -1.36
N PRO A 278 -17.46 -6.37 -1.08
CA PRO A 278 -18.22 -5.39 -0.32
C PRO A 278 -19.54 -5.02 -1.02
N SER A 279 -20.59 -4.88 -0.23
CA SER A 279 -21.87 -4.34 -0.68
C SER A 279 -21.73 -2.86 -1.04
N ALA A 280 -22.44 -2.42 -2.08
CA ALA A 280 -22.49 -1.00 -2.40
C ALA A 280 -23.17 -0.21 -1.27
N LYS A 281 -22.43 0.71 -0.64
CA LYS A 281 -22.92 1.57 0.44
C LYS A 281 -22.64 3.03 0.10
N ILE A 282 -23.62 3.90 0.33
CA ILE A 282 -23.45 5.33 0.12
C ILE A 282 -22.74 5.93 1.34
N SER A 283 -21.63 6.62 1.09
CA SER A 283 -20.93 7.44 2.06
C SER A 283 -21.35 8.89 1.89
N VAL A 284 -21.62 9.59 3.00
CA VAL A 284 -22.01 11.00 3.02
C VAL A 284 -20.91 11.81 3.66
N SER A 285 -20.37 12.78 2.94
CA SER A 285 -19.19 13.58 3.32
C SER A 285 -19.53 15.06 3.41
N PRO A 286 -20.03 15.56 4.57
CA PRO A 286 -20.24 16.96 4.80
C PRO A 286 -18.91 17.69 5.00
N ARG A 287 -18.83 18.95 4.53
CA ARG A 287 -17.65 19.81 4.66
C ARG A 287 -18.08 21.24 4.89
N VAL A 288 -17.39 21.93 5.81
CA VAL A 288 -17.58 23.36 6.07
C VAL A 288 -16.21 23.99 6.24
N GLY A 289 -16.03 25.17 5.67
CA GLY A 289 -14.81 25.95 5.81
C GLY A 289 -15.12 27.44 5.80
N PHE A 290 -14.26 28.21 6.41
CA PHE A 290 -14.39 29.67 6.44
C PHE A 290 -13.04 30.37 6.32
N ASN A 291 -13.09 31.61 5.86
CA ASN A 291 -11.96 32.52 5.85
C ASN A 291 -12.49 33.92 6.27
N TRP A 292 -11.91 34.48 7.34
CA TRP A 292 -12.31 35.75 7.92
C TRP A 292 -11.12 36.69 8.07
N ASP A 293 -11.08 37.71 7.25
CA ASP A 293 -10.19 38.84 7.44
C ASP A 293 -10.80 39.78 8.48
N ILE A 294 -10.35 39.68 9.73
CA ILE A 294 -10.95 40.38 10.90
C ILE A 294 -10.88 41.90 10.74
N THR A 295 -9.84 42.41 10.14
CA THR A 295 -9.59 43.84 9.99
C THR A 295 -9.97 44.42 8.63
N GLY A 296 -10.18 43.56 7.62
CA GLY A 296 -10.38 44.00 6.23
C GLY A 296 -9.11 44.39 5.48
N GLU A 297 -7.98 44.45 6.17
CA GLU A 297 -6.66 44.84 5.64
C GLU A 297 -5.70 43.65 5.58
N ARG A 298 -6.17 42.42 5.79
CA ARG A 298 -5.41 41.18 5.91
C ARG A 298 -4.36 41.22 7.03
N LYS A 299 -4.55 42.09 8.02
CA LYS A 299 -3.67 42.17 9.17
C LYS A 299 -3.87 41.01 10.13
N TYR A 300 -5.12 40.60 10.33
CA TYR A 300 -5.50 39.44 11.13
C TYR A 300 -6.49 38.60 10.34
N VAL A 301 -6.11 37.36 10.03
CA VAL A 301 -6.95 36.45 9.28
C VAL A 301 -7.15 35.16 10.08
N LEU A 302 -8.42 34.81 10.31
CA LEU A 302 -8.80 33.52 10.90
C LEU A 302 -9.41 32.65 9.81
N ARG A 303 -8.86 31.42 9.62
CA ARG A 303 -9.34 30.49 8.63
C ARG A 303 -9.42 29.07 9.20
N GLY A 304 -10.36 28.30 8.75
CA GLY A 304 -10.51 26.93 9.22
C GLY A 304 -11.54 26.14 8.44
N GLY A 305 -11.60 24.86 8.73
CA GLY A 305 -12.58 23.98 8.13
C GLY A 305 -12.63 22.63 8.81
N THR A 306 -13.76 21.95 8.60
CA THR A 306 -14.00 20.62 9.11
C THR A 306 -14.81 19.81 8.11
N GLY A 307 -14.61 18.48 8.07
CA GLY A 307 -15.39 17.63 7.19
C GLY A 307 -14.97 16.18 7.22
N LEU A 308 -15.81 15.33 6.64
CA LEU A 308 -15.56 13.92 6.42
C LEU A 308 -14.97 13.70 5.03
N TYR A 309 -13.92 12.91 4.96
CA TYR A 309 -13.24 12.54 3.72
C TYR A 309 -13.19 11.03 3.58
N VAL A 310 -13.67 10.53 2.46
CA VAL A 310 -13.67 9.09 2.13
C VAL A 310 -12.47 8.77 1.24
N GLY A 311 -11.75 7.72 1.60
CA GLY A 311 -10.61 7.19 0.87
C GLY A 311 -10.98 5.92 0.10
N ARG A 312 -9.95 5.20 -0.37
CA ARG A 312 -10.07 3.93 -1.10
C ARG A 312 -9.23 2.86 -0.42
N LEU A 313 -9.59 1.61 -0.67
CA LEU A 313 -8.70 0.50 -0.38
C LEU A 313 -7.57 0.46 -1.42
N PRO A 314 -6.36 0.04 -1.01
CA PRO A 314 -5.27 -0.24 -1.95
C PRO A 314 -5.68 -1.30 -2.97
N PHE A 315 -5.38 -1.08 -4.25
CA PHE A 315 -5.68 -2.06 -5.29
C PHE A 315 -5.02 -3.41 -5.05
N VAL A 316 -3.82 -3.42 -4.48
CA VAL A 316 -3.10 -4.66 -4.15
C VAL A 316 -3.87 -5.51 -3.14
N TRP A 317 -4.58 -4.91 -2.18
CA TRP A 317 -5.42 -5.64 -1.24
C TRP A 317 -6.65 -6.25 -1.93
N LEU A 318 -7.25 -5.49 -2.85
CA LEU A 318 -8.42 -5.95 -3.61
C LEU A 318 -8.08 -7.11 -4.54
N VAL A 319 -6.98 -7.02 -5.30
CA VAL A 319 -6.57 -8.10 -6.20
C VAL A 319 -6.07 -9.33 -5.45
N SER A 320 -5.61 -9.19 -4.19
CA SER A 320 -5.23 -10.33 -3.35
C SER A 320 -6.43 -11.25 -3.05
N ALA A 321 -7.64 -10.73 -2.99
CA ALA A 321 -8.84 -11.56 -2.85
C ALA A 321 -9.02 -12.54 -4.02
N VAL A 322 -8.63 -12.13 -5.22
CA VAL A 322 -8.64 -13.00 -6.40
C VAL A 322 -7.39 -13.87 -6.48
N GLY A 323 -6.22 -13.27 -6.28
CA GLY A 323 -4.92 -13.94 -6.42
C GLY A 323 -4.70 -15.09 -5.44
N ASN A 324 -5.22 -14.95 -4.22
CA ASN A 324 -5.00 -15.88 -3.12
C ASN A 324 -6.12 -16.93 -2.97
N SER A 325 -7.00 -17.09 -3.95
CA SER A 325 -8.12 -18.03 -3.88
C SER A 325 -7.78 -19.48 -4.27
N ASN A 326 -6.61 -19.73 -4.84
CA ASN A 326 -6.20 -20.99 -5.50
C ASN A 326 -7.05 -21.42 -6.71
N VAL A 327 -8.04 -20.63 -7.12
CA VAL A 327 -8.88 -20.99 -8.29
C VAL A 327 -8.09 -20.82 -9.58
N GLY A 328 -7.25 -19.77 -9.69
CA GLY A 328 -6.51 -19.45 -10.91
C GLY A 328 -5.14 -20.11 -11.04
N GLN A 329 -4.49 -20.43 -9.93
CA GLN A 329 -3.14 -21.01 -9.88
C GLN A 329 -2.90 -21.76 -8.59
N ASN A 330 -1.97 -22.72 -8.64
CA ASN A 330 -1.52 -23.49 -7.48
C ASN A 330 -0.01 -23.47 -7.36
N GLN A 331 0.48 -23.44 -6.11
CA GLN A 331 1.88 -23.58 -5.76
C GLN A 331 2.16 -24.98 -5.22
N TYR A 332 3.17 -25.64 -5.81
CA TYR A 332 3.65 -26.94 -5.38
C TYR A 332 5.11 -26.82 -4.91
N TYR A 333 5.46 -27.55 -3.85
CA TYR A 333 6.83 -27.63 -3.37
C TYR A 333 7.07 -28.97 -2.68
N TYR A 334 8.26 -29.52 -2.91
CA TYR A 334 8.68 -30.85 -2.49
C TYR A 334 10.06 -30.76 -1.86
N THR A 335 10.16 -31.14 -0.59
CA THR A 335 11.38 -31.00 0.22
C THR A 335 11.84 -32.32 0.84
N LYS A 336 10.96 -33.33 0.88
CA LYS A 336 11.23 -34.61 1.52
C LYS A 336 11.86 -35.59 0.54
N VAL A 337 12.65 -36.52 1.07
CA VAL A 337 13.20 -37.66 0.29
C VAL A 337 12.06 -38.52 -0.30
N ALA A 338 10.97 -38.70 0.46
CA ALA A 338 9.79 -39.43 -0.01
C ALA A 338 9.11 -38.80 -1.23
N ASP A 339 9.35 -37.49 -1.48
CA ASP A 339 8.79 -36.78 -2.61
C ASP A 339 9.67 -36.90 -3.87
N ALA A 340 10.70 -37.72 -3.90
CA ALA A 340 11.66 -37.80 -5.01
C ALA A 340 10.99 -38.00 -6.38
N ALA A 341 9.95 -38.84 -6.45
CA ALA A 341 9.19 -39.09 -7.67
C ALA A 341 8.33 -37.88 -8.14
N LEU A 342 8.15 -36.86 -7.30
CA LEU A 342 7.40 -35.65 -7.59
C LEU A 342 8.32 -34.46 -7.94
N LYS A 343 9.65 -34.64 -7.85
CA LYS A 343 10.65 -33.63 -8.19
C LYS A 343 11.18 -33.93 -9.60
N PRO A 344 11.07 -32.99 -10.55
CA PRO A 344 11.60 -33.20 -11.89
C PRO A 344 13.13 -33.09 -11.89
N HIS A 345 13.79 -33.76 -12.83
CA HIS A 345 15.15 -33.45 -13.18
C HIS A 345 15.24 -32.01 -13.72
N PHE A 346 16.44 -31.48 -13.80
CA PHE A 346 16.63 -30.16 -14.34
C PHE A 346 16.11 -30.07 -15.79
N GLN A 347 15.27 -29.06 -16.02
CA GLN A 347 14.76 -28.68 -17.34
C GLN A 347 15.03 -27.18 -17.56
N PRO A 348 15.59 -26.80 -18.73
CA PRO A 348 15.99 -25.41 -18.98
C PRO A 348 14.82 -24.46 -19.33
N SER A 349 13.58 -24.95 -19.33
CA SER A 349 12.39 -24.15 -19.64
C SER A 349 11.18 -24.61 -18.84
N VAL A 350 10.22 -23.70 -18.65
CA VAL A 350 8.94 -23.99 -17.96
C VAL A 350 8.19 -25.14 -18.64
N SER A 351 8.15 -25.15 -19.98
CA SER A 351 7.49 -26.22 -20.72
C SER A 351 8.13 -27.58 -20.49
N GLY A 352 9.47 -27.64 -20.42
CA GLY A 352 10.20 -28.85 -20.07
C GLY A 352 9.84 -29.37 -18.68
N VAL A 353 9.84 -28.44 -17.67
CA VAL A 353 9.43 -28.76 -16.30
C VAL A 353 8.02 -29.33 -16.24
N LEU A 354 7.06 -28.66 -16.88
CA LEU A 354 5.65 -29.07 -16.85
C LEU A 354 5.42 -30.40 -17.60
N ASN A 355 6.13 -30.66 -18.71
CA ASN A 355 6.05 -31.91 -19.44
C ASN A 355 6.60 -33.11 -18.61
N GLU A 356 7.66 -32.89 -17.83
CA GLU A 356 8.18 -33.92 -16.95
C GLU A 356 7.26 -34.18 -15.75
N LEU A 357 6.72 -33.14 -15.15
CA LEU A 357 5.76 -33.27 -14.05
C LEU A 357 4.43 -33.92 -14.47
N TYR A 358 4.00 -33.69 -15.71
CA TYR A 358 2.69 -34.11 -16.21
C TYR A 358 2.77 -34.78 -17.57
N PRO A 359 3.52 -35.92 -17.71
CA PRO A 359 3.78 -36.58 -19.03
C PRO A 359 2.49 -37.09 -19.70
N ASN A 360 1.46 -37.36 -18.93
CA ASN A 360 0.16 -37.86 -19.41
C ASN A 360 -0.96 -36.80 -19.35
N GLY A 361 -0.57 -35.51 -19.26
CA GLY A 361 -1.51 -34.44 -18.99
C GLY A 361 -1.81 -34.26 -17.50
N ARG A 362 -2.51 -33.21 -17.15
CA ARG A 362 -2.78 -32.81 -15.77
C ARG A 362 -4.27 -32.80 -15.48
N THR A 363 -4.68 -33.38 -14.35
CA THR A 363 -5.96 -33.11 -13.72
C THR A 363 -5.81 -31.91 -12.81
N VAL A 364 -6.59 -30.87 -13.02
CA VAL A 364 -6.61 -29.69 -12.15
C VAL A 364 -7.41 -30.04 -10.90
N ASP A 365 -6.74 -30.00 -9.74
CA ASP A 365 -7.33 -30.18 -8.42
C ASP A 365 -7.26 -28.85 -7.68
N ILE A 366 -8.41 -28.16 -7.61
CA ILE A 366 -8.53 -26.88 -6.93
C ILE A 366 -8.69 -27.16 -5.43
N LYS A 367 -7.59 -27.03 -4.69
CA LYS A 367 -7.57 -27.22 -3.23
C LYS A 367 -7.84 -25.93 -2.49
N SER A 368 -8.17 -26.05 -1.22
CA SER A 368 -8.27 -24.91 -0.30
C SER A 368 -7.00 -24.06 -0.37
N PRO A 369 -7.13 -22.73 -0.44
CA PRO A 369 -5.99 -21.82 -0.49
C PRO A 369 -5.22 -21.82 0.84
N LYS A 370 -3.93 -21.53 0.77
CA LYS A 370 -3.07 -21.46 1.94
C LYS A 370 -3.39 -20.24 2.82
N ASP A 371 -3.42 -19.08 2.23
CA ASP A 371 -3.61 -17.78 2.90
C ASP A 371 -4.63 -16.94 2.13
N PRO A 372 -5.92 -17.35 2.10
CA PRO A 372 -6.94 -16.61 1.37
C PRO A 372 -7.12 -15.20 1.94
N THR A 373 -7.46 -14.27 1.06
CA THR A 373 -7.84 -12.90 1.43
C THR A 373 -9.33 -12.72 1.17
N ILE A 374 -10.07 -12.39 2.20
CA ILE A 374 -11.52 -12.14 2.15
C ILE A 374 -11.78 -10.67 2.45
N ILE A 375 -12.71 -10.06 1.75
CA ILE A 375 -13.13 -8.69 2.01
C ILE A 375 -14.51 -8.72 2.67
N ASP A 376 -14.67 -8.03 3.78
CA ASP A 376 -15.94 -7.99 4.50
C ASP A 376 -17.04 -7.42 3.57
N LYS A 377 -18.17 -8.14 3.47
CA LYS A 377 -19.34 -7.68 2.74
C LYS A 377 -19.92 -6.37 3.29
N ASP A 378 -19.67 -6.10 4.56
CA ASP A 378 -20.15 -4.92 5.28
C ASP A 378 -19.12 -3.80 5.37
N LEU A 379 -17.96 -3.96 4.73
CA LEU A 379 -16.90 -2.97 4.71
C LEU A 379 -17.40 -1.60 4.24
N LYS A 380 -17.15 -0.59 5.06
CA LYS A 380 -17.30 0.82 4.69
C LYS A 380 -15.96 1.34 4.20
N MET A 381 -15.98 2.22 3.20
CA MET A 381 -14.74 2.83 2.71
C MET A 381 -13.99 3.54 3.81
N PRO A 382 -12.66 3.42 3.86
CA PRO A 382 -11.85 4.16 4.82
C PRO A 382 -12.21 5.62 4.80
N SER A 383 -12.46 6.20 5.96
CA SER A 383 -12.85 7.60 6.06
C SER A 383 -12.23 8.27 7.28
N THR A 384 -11.94 9.56 7.14
CA THR A 384 -11.28 10.38 8.15
C THR A 384 -12.01 11.70 8.31
N TRP A 385 -12.38 12.04 9.53
CA TRP A 385 -12.82 13.37 9.87
C TRP A 385 -11.61 14.27 10.05
N LYS A 386 -11.55 15.36 9.28
CA LYS A 386 -10.42 16.31 9.30
C LYS A 386 -10.93 17.67 9.75
N THR A 387 -10.15 18.32 10.64
CA THR A 387 -10.43 19.69 11.12
C THR A 387 -9.12 20.45 11.10
N SER A 388 -9.16 21.70 10.64
CA SER A 388 -8.05 22.65 10.74
C SER A 388 -8.54 24.01 11.19
N LEU A 389 -7.69 24.72 11.94
CA LEU A 389 -7.90 26.11 12.34
C LEU A 389 -6.55 26.82 12.29
N ALA A 390 -6.50 27.96 11.61
CA ALA A 390 -5.29 28.76 11.49
C ALA A 390 -5.58 30.25 11.74
N PHE A 391 -4.62 30.91 12.36
CA PHE A 391 -4.61 32.35 12.58
C PHE A 391 -3.33 32.95 12.01
N ASP A 392 -3.47 33.88 11.08
CA ASP A 392 -2.38 34.61 10.45
C ASP A 392 -2.42 36.07 10.91
N ALA A 393 -1.27 36.65 11.23
CA ALA A 393 -1.16 38.04 11.73
C ALA A 393 0.07 38.75 11.18
N LYS A 394 -0.11 40.01 10.80
CA LYS A 394 0.97 40.98 10.62
C LYS A 394 1.32 41.60 11.96
N LEU A 395 2.45 41.24 12.53
CA LEU A 395 2.94 41.82 13.79
C LEU A 395 3.69 43.14 13.56
N PRO A 396 3.93 43.96 14.61
CA PRO A 396 4.77 45.15 14.48
C PRO A 396 6.14 44.86 13.88
N GLY A 397 6.62 45.73 13.02
CA GLY A 397 7.89 45.53 12.31
C GLY A 397 7.80 44.61 11.10
N ASP A 398 6.58 44.48 10.51
CA ASP A 398 6.31 43.68 9.29
C ASP A 398 6.70 42.21 9.43
N ILE A 399 6.49 41.64 10.60
CA ILE A 399 6.70 40.23 10.86
C ILE A 399 5.40 39.49 10.55
N ASP A 400 5.46 38.50 9.64
CA ASP A 400 4.39 37.55 9.39
C ASP A 400 4.40 36.48 10.46
N PHE A 401 3.30 36.31 11.17
CA PHE A 401 3.06 35.23 12.12
C PHE A 401 1.92 34.35 11.63
N SER A 402 2.09 33.05 11.74
CA SER A 402 1.03 32.07 11.49
C SER A 402 1.05 31.00 12.55
N ILE A 403 -0.11 30.61 13.05
CA ILE A 403 -0.30 29.40 13.87
C ILE A 403 -1.43 28.56 13.30
N GLU A 404 -1.19 27.27 13.09
CA GLU A 404 -2.16 26.34 12.55
C GLU A 404 -2.23 25.07 13.39
N GLY A 405 -3.46 24.68 13.74
CA GLY A 405 -3.76 23.38 14.32
C GLY A 405 -4.52 22.49 13.33
N ILE A 406 -4.11 21.24 13.23
CA ILE A 406 -4.77 20.20 12.42
C ILE A 406 -5.13 19.05 13.35
N PHE A 407 -6.35 18.51 13.20
CA PHE A 407 -6.80 17.31 13.87
C PHE A 407 -7.51 16.39 12.88
N ASN A 408 -7.07 15.13 12.81
CA ASN A 408 -7.67 14.08 11.98
C ASN A 408 -8.08 12.91 12.87
N LYS A 409 -9.27 12.39 12.64
CA LYS A 409 -9.83 11.23 13.35
C LYS A 409 -10.28 10.19 12.33
N ASP A 410 -9.73 8.98 12.38
CA ASP A 410 -10.19 7.90 11.53
C ASP A 410 -11.57 7.41 12.01
N ILE A 411 -12.50 7.33 11.07
CA ILE A 411 -13.89 6.95 11.32
C ILE A 411 -14.12 5.48 10.90
N ASN A 412 -13.64 5.08 9.74
CA ASN A 412 -13.73 3.72 9.23
C ASN A 412 -12.35 3.26 8.74
N PRO A 413 -11.34 3.12 9.61
CA PRO A 413 -10.05 2.61 9.18
C PRO A 413 -10.21 1.18 8.65
N ALA A 414 -9.50 0.85 7.57
CA ALA A 414 -9.39 -0.52 7.11
C ALA A 414 -8.31 -1.24 7.91
N VAL A 415 -8.63 -2.41 8.45
CA VAL A 415 -7.72 -3.28 9.20
C VAL A 415 -7.78 -4.70 8.63
N ILE A 416 -6.80 -5.50 8.97
CA ILE A 416 -6.72 -6.90 8.56
C ILE A 416 -6.75 -7.77 9.81
N SER A 417 -7.76 -8.65 9.89
CA SER A 417 -7.86 -9.69 10.90
C SER A 417 -7.42 -11.04 10.33
N ASN A 418 -7.12 -11.98 11.18
CA ASN A 418 -6.89 -13.38 10.83
C ASN A 418 -8.01 -14.24 11.45
N LYS A 419 -8.93 -14.71 10.62
CA LYS A 419 -10.06 -15.52 11.08
C LYS A 419 -9.70 -17.00 11.32
N ALA A 420 -8.47 -17.40 11.02
CA ALA A 420 -7.97 -18.74 11.29
C ALA A 420 -7.45 -18.92 12.72
N ILE A 421 -7.22 -17.84 13.47
CA ILE A 421 -6.74 -17.90 14.84
C ILE A 421 -7.90 -17.84 15.85
N LYS A 422 -7.69 -18.48 16.97
CA LYS A 422 -8.58 -18.42 18.14
C LYS A 422 -7.74 -18.19 19.40
N PRO A 423 -8.26 -17.48 20.40
CA PRO A 423 -7.65 -17.46 21.72
C PRO A 423 -7.50 -18.90 22.23
N SER A 424 -6.36 -19.22 22.82
CA SER A 424 -6.18 -20.48 23.55
C SER A 424 -6.68 -20.29 24.98
N GLU A 425 -6.82 -21.40 25.70
CA GLU A 425 -7.16 -21.37 27.13
C GLU A 425 -5.96 -21.02 28.01
N THR A 426 -4.80 -20.69 27.40
CA THR A 426 -3.54 -20.41 28.10
C THR A 426 -3.12 -18.98 27.88
N THR A 427 -2.41 -18.43 28.88
CA THR A 427 -1.81 -17.10 28.82
C THR A 427 -0.29 -17.20 28.84
N ILE A 428 0.37 -16.16 28.34
CA ILE A 428 1.83 -15.99 28.41
C ILE A 428 2.12 -14.80 29.31
N THR A 429 2.88 -15.01 30.39
CA THR A 429 3.30 -13.95 31.30
C THR A 429 4.75 -13.58 31.01
N PHE A 430 4.98 -12.35 30.54
CA PHE A 430 6.32 -11.79 30.30
C PHE A 430 6.89 -11.16 31.58
N ASN A 431 6.02 -10.53 32.38
CA ASN A 431 6.31 -10.02 33.72
C ASN A 431 4.99 -9.94 34.49
N PRO A 432 5.01 -9.65 35.81
CA PRO A 432 3.79 -9.61 36.63
C PRO A 432 2.67 -8.71 36.13
N ASN A 433 3.02 -7.67 35.35
CA ASN A 433 2.08 -6.68 34.79
C ASN A 433 1.82 -6.86 33.29
N ASP A 434 2.44 -7.86 32.64
CA ASP A 434 2.26 -8.15 31.21
C ASP A 434 1.91 -9.63 31.00
N THR A 435 0.65 -9.95 31.15
CA THR A 435 0.08 -11.26 30.84
C THR A 435 -0.86 -11.12 29.66
N ARG A 436 -0.67 -11.95 28.64
CA ARG A 436 -1.39 -11.89 27.35
C ARG A 436 -1.97 -13.26 27.03
N ASP A 437 -3.10 -13.26 26.31
CA ASP A 437 -3.64 -14.48 25.75
C ASP A 437 -2.70 -15.06 24.70
N SER A 438 -2.53 -16.38 24.73
CA SER A 438 -1.89 -17.07 23.61
C SER A 438 -2.95 -17.45 22.56
N TYR A 439 -2.50 -17.65 21.31
CA TYR A 439 -3.39 -17.97 20.21
C TYR A 439 -3.01 -19.30 19.56
N GLY A 440 -4.03 -20.10 19.28
CA GLY A 440 -3.95 -21.29 18.45
C GLY A 440 -4.67 -21.07 17.13
N LYS A 441 -4.69 -22.10 16.29
CA LYS A 441 -5.41 -22.08 15.02
C LYS A 441 -6.59 -23.03 15.06
N TYR A 442 -7.64 -22.71 14.31
CA TYR A 442 -8.66 -23.68 13.98
C TYR A 442 -8.02 -24.80 13.16
N SER A 443 -8.27 -26.05 13.56
CA SER A 443 -7.80 -27.25 12.87
C SER A 443 -8.95 -27.91 12.14
N ASP A 444 -9.28 -27.43 10.96
CA ASP A 444 -10.12 -28.17 10.04
C ASP A 444 -9.23 -29.00 9.12
N ALA A 445 -9.40 -30.32 9.10
CA ALA A 445 -8.60 -31.22 8.28
C ALA A 445 -8.75 -30.96 6.78
N SER A 446 -9.90 -30.43 6.34
CA SER A 446 -10.15 -30.07 4.95
C SER A 446 -9.41 -28.80 4.52
N TRP A 447 -9.10 -27.92 5.49
CA TRP A 447 -8.37 -26.67 5.24
C TRP A 447 -6.85 -26.85 5.35
N THR A 448 -6.38 -27.87 6.07
CA THR A 448 -4.95 -28.15 6.22
C THR A 448 -4.33 -28.64 4.91
N ASN A 449 -3.86 -27.70 4.12
CA ASN A 449 -2.93 -27.96 3.04
C ASN A 449 -1.55 -28.20 3.66
N ASN A 450 -0.81 -29.16 3.28
CA ASN A 450 0.54 -29.66 3.65
C ASN A 450 1.47 -28.83 4.58
N ARG A 451 1.06 -27.67 5.10
CA ARG A 451 1.81 -26.81 6.03
C ARG A 451 0.91 -26.20 7.10
N ASN A 452 1.35 -26.29 8.34
CA ASN A 452 0.64 -25.88 9.56
C ASN A 452 0.44 -24.36 9.77
N ASN A 453 0.76 -23.49 8.81
CA ASN A 453 0.76 -22.04 8.98
C ASN A 453 -0.17 -21.35 8.00
N GLN A 454 -1.46 -21.55 8.16
CA GLN A 454 -2.44 -20.99 7.28
C GLN A 454 -3.17 -19.86 7.99
N ASN A 455 -3.46 -18.81 7.23
CA ASN A 455 -4.15 -17.63 7.72
C ASN A 455 -5.40 -17.41 6.87
N VAL A 456 -6.44 -16.87 7.44
CA VAL A 456 -7.60 -16.35 6.70
C VAL A 456 -7.58 -14.84 6.91
N PHE A 457 -6.95 -14.13 5.99
CA PHE A 457 -6.89 -12.68 6.05
C PHE A 457 -8.26 -12.09 5.71
N TYR A 458 -8.77 -11.29 6.63
CA TYR A 458 -10.07 -10.67 6.51
C TYR A 458 -9.94 -9.15 6.61
N ILE A 459 -10.26 -8.46 5.52
CA ILE A 459 -10.21 -7.00 5.44
C ILE A 459 -11.54 -6.45 5.94
N GLU A 460 -11.52 -5.74 7.04
CA GLU A 460 -12.70 -5.19 7.71
C GLU A 460 -12.45 -3.77 8.24
N ASN A 461 -13.46 -3.15 8.83
CA ASN A 461 -13.27 -1.87 9.49
C ASN A 461 -12.82 -2.05 10.94
N GLY A 462 -11.78 -1.33 11.34
CA GLY A 462 -11.33 -1.22 12.72
C GLY A 462 -12.18 -0.24 13.54
N GLY A 463 -11.81 -0.09 14.80
CA GLY A 463 -12.44 0.86 15.72
C GLY A 463 -12.04 2.33 15.43
N HIS A 464 -12.34 3.21 16.40
CA HIS A 464 -12.12 4.66 16.27
C HIS A 464 -10.95 5.17 17.12
N LYS A 465 -9.90 4.36 17.34
CA LYS A 465 -8.76 4.71 18.21
C LYS A 465 -7.70 5.55 17.47
N ALA A 466 -7.59 5.43 16.13
CA ALA A 466 -6.58 6.13 15.33
C ALA A 466 -6.88 7.63 15.17
N TYR A 467 -5.84 8.44 15.30
CA TYR A 467 -5.91 9.90 15.13
C TYR A 467 -4.54 10.49 14.79
N TYR A 468 -4.57 11.72 14.26
CA TYR A 468 -3.39 12.55 14.08
C TYR A 468 -3.74 13.99 14.52
N TYR A 469 -2.78 14.66 15.18
CA TYR A 469 -2.84 16.12 15.30
C TYR A 469 -1.46 16.75 15.11
N SER A 470 -1.48 18.02 14.68
CA SER A 470 -0.29 18.85 14.66
C SER A 470 -0.64 20.29 15.02
N ILE A 471 0.32 20.99 15.63
CA ILE A 471 0.29 22.43 15.86
C ILE A 471 1.61 22.97 15.29
N THR A 472 1.48 23.93 14.35
CA THR A 472 2.60 24.60 13.71
C THR A 472 2.55 26.08 14.01
N ALA A 473 3.64 26.66 14.49
CA ALA A 473 3.81 28.10 14.61
C ALA A 473 4.97 28.55 13.71
N GLN A 474 4.76 29.64 12.97
CA GLN A 474 5.73 30.18 12.02
C GLN A 474 5.88 31.68 12.20
N LEU A 475 7.11 32.17 12.06
CA LEU A 475 7.46 33.58 11.90
C LEU A 475 8.24 33.75 10.60
N ALA A 476 7.94 34.82 9.86
CA ALA A 476 8.69 35.18 8.67
C ALA A 476 8.85 36.71 8.58
N LYS A 477 9.95 37.16 8.00
CA LYS A 477 10.17 38.59 7.74
C LYS A 477 11.02 38.79 6.48
N SER A 478 10.54 39.71 5.64
CA SER A 478 11.32 40.26 4.53
C SER A 478 11.85 41.64 4.93
N PHE A 479 13.13 41.88 4.69
CA PHE A 479 13.78 43.17 4.96
C PHE A 479 14.05 43.87 3.62
N ASP A 480 13.91 45.19 3.61
CA ASP A 480 14.07 46.03 2.40
C ASP A 480 15.45 45.91 1.75
N PHE A 481 16.48 45.52 2.51
CA PHE A 481 17.83 45.31 2.00
C PHE A 481 18.06 43.93 1.36
N GLY A 482 16.99 43.15 1.12
CA GLY A 482 17.06 41.89 0.38
C GLY A 482 17.26 40.62 1.26
N LEU A 483 17.22 40.74 2.59
CA LEU A 483 17.23 39.60 3.50
C LEU A 483 15.80 39.09 3.75
N TYR A 484 15.61 37.76 3.66
CA TYR A 484 14.41 37.05 4.08
C TYR A 484 14.77 36.05 5.17
N LEU A 485 14.02 36.02 6.25
CA LEU A 485 14.14 35.04 7.34
C LEU A 485 12.80 34.36 7.59
N SER A 486 12.82 33.06 7.81
CA SER A 486 11.65 32.34 8.33
C SER A 486 12.07 31.25 9.31
N ALA A 487 11.20 30.98 10.29
CA ALA A 487 11.35 29.86 11.21
C ALA A 487 9.97 29.28 11.54
N ALA A 488 9.85 27.98 11.51
CA ALA A 488 8.63 27.27 11.88
C ALA A 488 8.95 26.11 12.83
N TYR A 489 8.09 25.93 13.82
CA TYR A 489 8.11 24.78 14.72
C TYR A 489 6.79 24.03 14.62
N THR A 490 6.87 22.73 14.47
CA THR A 490 5.71 21.82 14.46
C THR A 490 5.82 20.81 15.58
N HIS A 491 4.78 20.70 16.39
CA HIS A 491 4.55 19.55 17.26
C HIS A 491 3.46 18.68 16.68
N SER A 492 3.68 17.36 16.60
CA SER A 492 2.70 16.42 16.07
C SER A 492 2.67 15.10 16.84
N LYS A 493 1.50 14.44 16.82
CA LYS A 493 1.29 13.12 17.38
C LYS A 493 0.30 12.33 16.53
N ALA A 494 0.57 11.05 16.32
CA ALA A 494 -0.38 10.12 15.70
C ALA A 494 -0.43 8.80 16.46
N LYS A 495 -1.62 8.23 16.47
CA LYS A 495 -1.89 6.85 16.81
C LYS A 495 -2.51 6.17 15.59
N ALA A 496 -1.96 5.04 15.16
CA ALA A 496 -2.39 4.30 14.00
C ALA A 496 -2.48 2.80 14.31
N TYR A 497 -3.31 2.08 13.56
CA TYR A 497 -3.40 0.62 13.66
C TYR A 497 -2.21 -0.10 13.02
N SER A 498 -1.50 0.57 12.12
CA SER A 498 -0.35 0.01 11.42
C SER A 498 0.69 1.07 11.07
N ASP A 499 1.91 0.64 10.79
CA ASP A 499 3.01 1.48 10.28
C ASP A 499 2.81 1.96 8.84
N GLY A 500 1.79 1.49 8.18
CA GLY A 500 1.50 1.79 6.79
C GLY A 500 0.81 0.61 6.12
N ILE A 501 0.42 0.80 4.86
CA ILE A 501 -0.44 -0.15 4.16
C ILE A 501 0.30 -1.43 3.78
N GLY A 502 1.60 -1.39 3.57
CA GLY A 502 2.35 -2.51 2.99
C GLY A 502 1.91 -2.83 1.56
N ASP A 503 2.77 -3.49 0.80
CA ASP A 503 2.51 -3.87 -0.58
C ASP A 503 1.61 -5.12 -0.72
N GLN A 504 1.55 -5.97 0.30
CA GLN A 504 0.75 -7.19 0.32
C GLN A 504 -0.04 -7.31 1.63
N VAL A 505 -1.18 -7.97 1.57
CA VAL A 505 -2.03 -8.21 2.75
C VAL A 505 -1.25 -8.96 3.84
N THR A 506 -0.46 -9.95 3.47
CA THR A 506 0.40 -10.72 4.41
C THR A 506 1.41 -9.82 5.11
N SER A 507 2.09 -8.92 4.37
CA SER A 507 3.07 -7.99 4.95
C SER A 507 2.38 -6.96 5.84
N ALA A 508 1.25 -6.41 5.38
CA ALA A 508 0.46 -5.46 6.16
C ALA A 508 0.00 -6.07 7.49
N TYR A 509 -0.45 -7.32 7.47
CA TYR A 509 -0.84 -8.05 8.67
C TYR A 509 0.35 -8.32 9.60
N ARG A 510 1.39 -8.99 9.09
CA ARG A 510 2.46 -9.55 9.93
C ARG A 510 3.40 -8.52 10.53
N THR A 511 3.74 -7.47 9.78
CA THR A 511 4.83 -6.56 10.13
C THR A 511 4.40 -5.13 10.37
N ASN A 512 3.25 -4.72 9.86
CA ASN A 512 2.83 -3.33 9.90
C ASN A 512 1.66 -3.08 10.87
N THR A 513 0.87 -4.09 11.25
CA THR A 513 -0.25 -3.93 12.18
C THR A 513 0.24 -4.04 13.63
N TYR A 514 -0.13 -3.07 14.45
CA TYR A 514 0.18 -3.11 15.88
C TYR A 514 -0.79 -4.00 16.64
N SER A 515 -0.29 -4.69 17.66
CA SER A 515 -1.12 -5.44 18.61
C SER A 515 -0.52 -5.39 20.01
N VAL A 516 -1.35 -5.54 21.03
CA VAL A 516 -0.94 -5.72 22.42
C VAL A 516 -1.14 -7.18 22.80
N GLY A 517 -2.37 -7.60 23.00
CA GLY A 517 -2.76 -8.97 23.36
C GLY A 517 -2.84 -9.89 22.15
N GLY A 518 -3.30 -9.41 21.01
CA GLY A 518 -3.42 -10.16 19.77
C GLY A 518 -3.80 -9.26 18.61
N ILE A 519 -3.40 -9.63 17.39
CA ILE A 519 -3.53 -8.77 16.21
C ILE A 519 -4.99 -8.46 15.84
N ASN A 520 -5.92 -9.35 16.15
CA ASN A 520 -7.35 -9.14 15.92
C ASN A 520 -8.00 -8.16 16.92
N GLU A 521 -7.29 -7.73 17.97
CA GLU A 521 -7.79 -6.73 18.92
C GLU A 521 -7.74 -5.31 18.37
N HIS A 522 -6.98 -5.08 17.30
CA HIS A 522 -6.85 -3.80 16.63
C HIS A 522 -6.46 -2.66 17.58
N GLU A 523 -5.35 -2.82 18.27
CA GLU A 523 -4.75 -1.77 19.08
C GLU A 523 -3.97 -0.77 18.23
N THR A 524 -3.68 0.41 18.81
CA THR A 524 -2.94 1.47 18.11
C THR A 524 -1.58 1.72 18.74
N GLY A 525 -0.57 1.82 17.88
CA GLY A 525 0.77 2.28 18.22
C GLY A 525 1.08 3.68 17.68
N TYR A 526 2.24 4.22 18.02
CA TYR A 526 2.76 5.43 17.37
C TYR A 526 3.28 5.08 15.97
N GLY A 527 2.74 5.74 14.95
CA GLY A 527 3.11 5.48 13.56
C GLY A 527 4.55 5.87 13.24
N THR A 528 5.19 5.08 12.40
CA THR A 528 6.59 5.28 11.96
C THR A 528 6.84 6.64 11.31
N TYR A 529 5.82 7.20 10.65
CA TYR A 529 5.95 8.46 9.88
C TYR A 529 5.72 9.73 10.70
N VAL A 530 5.57 9.62 12.02
CA VAL A 530 5.35 10.77 12.90
C VAL A 530 6.67 11.31 13.40
N SER A 531 6.89 12.62 13.20
CA SER A 531 7.96 13.37 13.84
C SER A 531 7.35 14.31 14.89
N PRO A 532 7.41 13.99 16.19
CA PRO A 532 6.79 14.80 17.24
C PRO A 532 7.26 16.23 17.28
N HIS A 533 8.51 16.47 16.93
CA HIS A 533 9.13 17.80 16.95
C HIS A 533 9.89 18.03 15.66
N ARG A 534 9.51 19.08 14.95
CA ARG A 534 10.18 19.49 13.72
C ARG A 534 10.40 20.99 13.73
N VAL A 535 11.61 21.42 13.44
CA VAL A 535 12.00 22.82 13.22
C VAL A 535 12.44 22.97 11.77
N VAL A 536 11.91 23.97 11.09
CA VAL A 536 12.37 24.37 9.76
C VAL A 536 12.70 25.85 9.81
N ALA A 537 13.92 26.22 9.45
CA ALA A 537 14.32 27.62 9.34
C ALA A 537 14.96 27.89 7.98
N SER A 538 14.72 29.06 7.43
CA SER A 538 15.37 29.48 6.20
C SER A 538 15.85 30.92 6.29
N ALA A 539 16.98 31.19 5.66
CA ALA A 539 17.52 32.52 5.43
C ALA A 539 17.87 32.67 3.97
N GLY A 540 17.42 33.73 3.33
CA GLY A 540 17.73 34.05 1.95
C GLY A 540 18.20 35.49 1.84
N TYR A 541 19.30 35.72 1.14
CA TYR A 541 19.78 37.07 0.87
C TYR A 541 19.95 37.26 -0.63
N ARG A 542 19.32 38.32 -1.17
CA ARG A 542 19.42 38.73 -2.55
C ARG A 542 20.09 40.10 -2.64
N LEU A 543 21.23 40.13 -3.30
CA LEU A 543 21.98 41.34 -3.57
C LEU A 543 21.87 41.69 -5.06
N GLU A 544 21.32 42.88 -5.35
CA GLU A 544 21.32 43.44 -6.71
C GLU A 544 22.48 44.44 -6.85
N TYR A 545 23.26 44.29 -7.93
CA TYR A 545 24.44 45.13 -8.18
C TYR A 545 24.62 45.42 -9.67
N ALA A 546 25.39 46.48 -9.94
CA ALA A 546 25.69 46.92 -11.31
C ALA A 546 24.46 47.09 -12.22
N LYS A 547 23.28 47.39 -11.68
CA LYS A 547 21.98 47.64 -12.34
C LYS A 547 21.43 46.47 -13.17
N ARG A 548 22.19 45.39 -13.41
CA ARG A 548 21.83 44.27 -14.29
C ARG A 548 22.08 42.89 -13.69
N PHE A 549 22.71 42.82 -12.56
CA PHE A 549 23.10 41.55 -11.94
C PHE A 549 22.47 41.40 -10.56
N ALA A 550 22.12 40.18 -10.22
CA ALA A 550 21.68 39.81 -8.89
C ALA A 550 22.35 38.49 -8.48
N SER A 551 22.77 38.40 -7.23
CA SER A 551 23.22 37.15 -6.61
C SER A 551 22.31 36.80 -5.45
N SER A 552 21.94 35.54 -5.33
CA SER A 552 21.12 35.05 -4.22
C SER A 552 21.85 33.92 -3.51
N LEU A 553 21.83 34.00 -2.17
CA LEU A 553 22.33 32.95 -1.28
C LEU A 553 21.18 32.52 -0.37
N SER A 554 20.96 31.22 -0.26
CA SER A 554 19.90 30.68 0.59
C SER A 554 20.42 29.56 1.48
N PHE A 555 19.98 29.57 2.74
CA PHE A 555 20.21 28.52 3.71
C PHE A 555 18.88 27.93 4.16
N ILE A 556 18.84 26.61 4.29
CA ILE A 556 17.70 25.91 4.87
C ILE A 556 18.25 25.03 5.98
N TYR A 557 17.67 25.14 7.15
CA TYR A 557 17.90 24.26 8.29
C TYR A 557 16.65 23.45 8.57
N GLU A 558 16.80 22.15 8.69
CA GLU A 558 15.74 21.25 9.14
C GLU A 558 16.27 20.40 10.30
N GLY A 559 15.56 20.49 11.43
CA GLY A 559 15.79 19.68 12.61
C GLY A 559 14.54 18.91 12.96
N MET A 560 14.63 17.60 13.07
CA MET A 560 13.52 16.74 13.49
C MET A 560 14.01 15.50 14.20
N ASN A 561 13.10 14.85 14.93
CA ASN A 561 13.41 13.53 15.45
C ASN A 561 13.62 12.57 14.27
N MET A 562 14.88 12.18 14.10
CA MET A 562 15.25 11.17 13.11
C MET A 562 14.86 9.79 13.66
N GLY A 563 14.21 8.99 12.84
CA GLY A 563 13.95 7.59 13.16
C GLY A 563 15.23 6.75 13.20
N TYR A 564 15.06 5.51 13.62
CA TYR A 564 16.15 4.54 13.72
C TYR A 564 17.05 4.54 12.47
N ALA A 565 18.34 4.43 12.70
CA ALA A 565 19.45 4.53 11.74
C ALA A 565 19.49 3.43 10.64
N GLY A 566 18.35 2.84 10.28
CA GLY A 566 18.20 1.85 9.22
C GLY A 566 18.02 2.42 7.81
N GLY A 567 18.30 3.72 7.61
CA GLY A 567 18.45 4.30 6.27
C GLY A 567 17.20 4.96 5.66
N TYR A 568 16.06 5.01 6.33
CA TYR A 568 14.83 5.57 5.73
C TYR A 568 14.25 6.82 6.42
N GLY A 569 14.97 7.40 7.41
CA GLY A 569 14.63 8.74 7.93
C GLY A 569 13.32 8.89 8.70
N TYR A 570 12.72 7.80 9.19
CA TYR A 570 11.45 7.85 9.91
C TYR A 570 11.65 7.68 11.41
N ALA A 571 11.00 8.53 12.20
CA ALA A 571 10.98 8.41 13.65
C ALA A 571 10.05 7.25 14.04
N ARG A 572 10.59 6.20 14.66
CA ARG A 572 9.82 5.06 15.15
C ARG A 572 9.62 5.16 16.66
N TYR A 573 8.37 5.39 17.06
CA TYR A 573 7.99 5.58 18.45
C TYR A 573 7.27 4.39 19.08
N SER A 574 6.85 3.42 18.26
CA SER A 574 6.28 2.20 18.78
C SER A 574 7.38 1.18 19.03
N TYR A 575 7.46 0.69 20.24
CA TYR A 575 8.38 -0.37 20.64
C TYR A 575 7.68 -1.70 20.47
N THR A 576 8.23 -2.59 19.67
CA THR A 576 7.65 -3.89 19.34
C THR A 576 8.61 -5.02 19.64
N PHE A 577 8.06 -6.19 19.96
CA PHE A 577 8.80 -7.43 19.97
C PHE A 577 9.19 -7.85 18.55
N ALA A 578 10.34 -8.48 18.41
CA ALA A 578 10.73 -9.14 17.18
C ALA A 578 10.17 -10.56 17.15
N GLY A 579 9.13 -10.80 16.35
CA GLY A 579 8.54 -12.12 16.16
C GLY A 579 7.13 -12.27 16.69
N ASN A 580 6.58 -13.47 16.50
CA ASN A 580 5.23 -13.85 16.90
C ASN A 580 5.24 -14.36 18.35
N ILE A 581 5.05 -13.48 19.31
CA ILE A 581 5.18 -13.81 20.74
C ILE A 581 3.92 -14.44 21.36
N VAL A 582 2.74 -14.20 20.77
CA VAL A 582 1.46 -14.69 21.28
C VAL A 582 0.82 -15.78 20.41
N GLY A 583 1.46 -16.18 19.30
CA GLY A 583 0.95 -17.25 18.43
C GLY A 583 -0.06 -16.78 17.38
N ASP A 584 -0.35 -15.48 17.26
CA ASP A 584 -1.34 -14.92 16.34
C ASP A 584 -0.87 -14.77 14.89
N GLY A 585 0.41 -15.05 14.60
CA GLY A 585 1.02 -14.90 13.29
C GLY A 585 1.56 -13.49 13.00
N GLY A 586 1.37 -12.54 13.93
CA GLY A 586 1.93 -11.19 13.86
C GLY A 586 3.40 -11.15 14.33
N ALA A 587 4.09 -10.08 13.97
CA ALA A 587 5.47 -9.82 14.40
C ALA A 587 5.66 -8.36 14.88
N ASN A 588 4.59 -7.70 15.27
CA ASN A 588 4.57 -6.29 15.64
C ASN A 588 3.82 -6.07 16.98
N ASN A 589 3.94 -7.03 17.91
CA ASN A 589 3.36 -6.91 19.24
C ASN A 589 4.07 -5.80 20.01
N LEU A 590 3.31 -4.88 20.57
CA LEU A 590 3.84 -3.77 21.36
C LEU A 590 4.41 -4.27 22.69
N LEU A 591 5.55 -3.71 23.10
CA LEU A 591 6.13 -3.95 24.42
C LEU A 591 5.24 -3.34 25.50
N TYR A 592 5.15 -4.00 26.64
CA TYR A 592 4.64 -3.38 27.86
C TYR A 592 5.63 -2.31 28.33
N ILE A 593 5.12 -1.12 28.58
CA ILE A 593 5.90 -0.01 29.11
C ILE A 593 5.33 0.34 30.48
N PRO A 594 6.10 0.12 31.58
CA PRO A 594 5.65 0.44 32.93
C PRO A 594 5.23 1.89 33.07
N ALA A 595 4.13 2.16 33.75
CA ALA A 595 3.64 3.50 34.00
C ALA A 595 4.41 4.19 35.14
N SER A 596 5.02 3.40 36.02
CA SER A 596 5.81 3.88 37.17
C SER A 596 7.03 2.98 37.41
N ARG A 597 7.93 3.45 38.29
CA ARG A 597 9.11 2.69 38.68
C ARG A 597 8.78 1.48 39.56
N GLU A 598 7.65 1.53 40.27
CA GLU A 598 7.18 0.44 41.13
C GLU A 598 6.67 -0.76 40.33
N GLU A 599 6.38 -0.57 39.04
CA GLU A 599 5.99 -1.64 38.13
C GLU A 599 7.17 -2.39 37.51
N LEU A 600 8.40 -1.89 37.67
CA LEU A 600 9.62 -2.55 37.23
C LEU A 600 10.07 -3.61 38.24
#